data_8842b21067083b8aaaa7758471e57928
#
_entry.id   8842b21067083b8aaaa7758471e57928
#
_cell.length_a   1.000
_cell.length_b   1.000
_cell.length_c   1.000
_cell.angle_alpha   90.00
_cell.angle_beta   90.00
_cell.angle_gamma   90.00
#
_symmetry.space_group_name_H-M   'P 1'
#
loop_
_entity.id
_entity.type
_entity.pdbx_description
1 polymer ?
#
loop_
_entity_poly.entity_id
_entity_poly.type
_entity_poly.pdbx_seq_one_letter_code
_entity_poly.pdbx_strand_id
1 'polypeptide(L)'
;MKKKWWHNKIAYQIYPKSFLDTNGDGIGDIEGIINKLDYLKDLGIDILWISPMYHSPMVDNGYDISDYYAIDPMFGTMEDMKRLIDEAKKRDMYLLMDLVVNHCSSQHEWFQKTMADPDGEYGTYFYIKEGKNGQPPTNWRSYFGGSVWEKVPGYENKFYLHSFAKEQPDLNWENKVVREKIYEMICWWMDQGLAGFRIDAIMNIKKDLTWSDLEPDGPDGLADVYKVTGKVKGIGDFLLEMKHRCFEPYDALTVGEAMFVKEEILPQFIGDQGYFSTIFAFEPCHAYRKGKNYMDYDWPQPFDDWKKETFHNQKIIEKAGFEANIIENHDQPRGASLFIPEEDYGFYSL
;
A
#
# COMPACT_ATOMS: atom_id res chain seq x y z
N MET A 1 -20.96 -17.41 0.07
CA MET A 1 -19.83 -16.93 0.87
C MET A 1 -20.00 -17.28 2.33
N LYS A 2 -18.99 -17.85 2.98
CA LYS A 2 -19.05 -18.15 4.44
C LYS A 2 -18.89 -16.84 5.20
N LYS A 3 -19.65 -16.69 6.30
CA LYS A 3 -19.50 -15.53 7.19
C LYS A 3 -18.11 -15.52 7.79
N LYS A 4 -17.39 -14.41 7.65
CA LYS A 4 -16.06 -14.16 8.22
C LYS A 4 -16.18 -13.22 9.42
N TRP A 5 -15.19 -13.23 10.33
CA TRP A 5 -15.19 -12.42 11.55
C TRP A 5 -15.24 -10.90 11.26
N TRP A 6 -14.66 -10.47 10.14
CA TRP A 6 -14.60 -9.08 9.72
C TRP A 6 -15.86 -8.58 8.99
N HIS A 7 -16.79 -9.46 8.62
CA HIS A 7 -18.07 -9.02 8.07
C HIS A 7 -18.83 -8.17 9.09
N ASN A 8 -19.43 -7.08 8.63
CA ASN A 8 -20.13 -6.09 9.47
C ASN A 8 -19.21 -5.32 10.46
N LYS A 9 -17.94 -5.19 10.16
CA LYS A 9 -17.00 -4.42 10.94
C LYS A 9 -16.68 -3.10 10.24
N ILE A 10 -16.42 -2.05 11.02
CA ILE A 10 -16.06 -0.73 10.55
C ILE A 10 -14.58 -0.54 10.79
N ALA A 11 -13.84 -0.20 9.73
CA ALA A 11 -12.42 0.13 9.82
C ALA A 11 -12.21 1.65 9.82
N TYR A 12 -11.22 2.09 10.60
CA TYR A 12 -10.77 3.47 10.67
C TYR A 12 -9.27 3.53 10.42
N GLN A 13 -8.86 4.36 9.45
CA GLN A 13 -7.44 4.59 9.20
C GLN A 13 -6.87 5.59 10.22
N ILE A 14 -5.77 5.22 10.85
CA ILE A 14 -4.96 6.11 11.67
C ILE A 14 -3.68 6.43 10.90
N TYR A 15 -3.43 7.72 10.67
CA TYR A 15 -2.16 8.24 10.23
C TYR A 15 -1.37 8.67 11.49
N PRO A 16 -0.41 7.87 11.98
CA PRO A 16 0.16 8.04 13.32
C PRO A 16 0.73 9.44 13.55
N LYS A 17 1.50 9.93 12.59
CA LYS A 17 2.19 11.23 12.65
C LYS A 17 1.30 12.41 13.05
N SER A 18 0.02 12.39 12.67
CA SER A 18 -0.92 13.51 12.87
C SER A 18 -2.10 13.15 13.78
N PHE A 19 -2.09 11.98 14.44
CA PHE A 19 -3.26 11.53 15.20
C PHE A 19 -3.32 12.13 16.61
N LEU A 20 -2.35 11.85 17.47
CA LEU A 20 -2.22 12.44 18.79
C LEU A 20 -0.78 12.37 19.28
N ASP A 21 -0.19 13.52 19.54
CA ASP A 21 1.11 13.72 20.16
C ASP A 21 0.95 13.71 21.69
N THR A 22 1.62 12.78 22.37
CA THR A 22 1.55 12.69 23.85
C THR A 22 2.79 13.22 24.55
N ASN A 23 3.90 13.38 23.84
CA ASN A 23 5.17 13.80 24.41
C ASN A 23 5.51 15.28 24.11
N GLY A 24 4.76 15.93 23.20
CA GLY A 24 4.90 17.35 22.88
C GLY A 24 5.99 17.67 21.85
N ASP A 25 6.40 16.68 21.03
CA ASP A 25 7.42 16.86 19.99
C ASP A 25 6.85 17.27 18.62
N GLY A 26 5.53 17.35 18.51
CA GLY A 26 4.82 17.71 17.28
C GLY A 26 4.48 16.51 16.39
N ILE A 27 4.76 15.29 16.83
CA ILE A 27 4.53 14.03 16.11
C ILE A 27 3.61 13.14 16.94
N GLY A 28 2.55 12.61 16.33
CA GLY A 28 1.68 11.63 16.99
C GLY A 28 2.39 10.30 17.22
N ASP A 29 2.02 9.61 18.28
CA ASP A 29 2.70 8.41 18.76
C ASP A 29 1.75 7.25 19.12
N ILE A 30 2.30 6.08 19.41
CA ILE A 30 1.54 4.87 19.77
C ILE A 30 0.76 5.10 21.07
N GLU A 31 1.32 5.81 22.04
CA GLU A 31 0.63 6.17 23.28
C GLU A 31 -0.62 7.00 23.01
N GLY A 32 -0.55 7.93 22.04
CA GLY A 32 -1.69 8.71 21.58
C GLY A 32 -2.79 7.83 20.99
N ILE A 33 -2.43 6.81 20.22
CA ILE A 33 -3.39 5.84 19.70
C ILE A 33 -4.06 5.08 20.87
N ILE A 34 -3.27 4.56 21.81
CA ILE A 34 -3.77 3.85 23.00
C ILE A 34 -4.75 4.73 23.80
N ASN A 35 -4.40 5.99 24.02
CA ASN A 35 -5.22 6.95 24.77
C ASN A 35 -6.56 7.26 24.08
N LYS A 36 -6.71 6.96 22.79
CA LYS A 36 -7.92 7.20 22.01
C LYS A 36 -8.73 5.92 21.70
N LEU A 37 -8.31 4.75 22.15
CA LEU A 37 -9.02 3.50 21.88
C LEU A 37 -10.47 3.52 22.36
N ASP A 38 -10.73 4.07 23.57
CA ASP A 38 -12.11 4.15 24.09
C ASP A 38 -12.97 5.10 23.25
N TYR A 39 -12.44 6.27 22.85
CA TYR A 39 -13.11 7.16 21.91
C TYR A 39 -13.44 6.48 20.57
N LEU A 40 -12.48 5.76 19.98
CA LEU A 40 -12.70 5.04 18.72
C LEU A 40 -13.73 3.92 18.88
N LYS A 41 -13.71 3.22 20.02
CA LYS A 41 -14.72 2.20 20.32
C LYS A 41 -16.12 2.80 20.47
N ASP A 42 -16.25 3.90 21.18
CA ASP A 42 -17.52 4.63 21.35
C ASP A 42 -18.05 5.17 20.01
N LEU A 43 -17.15 5.54 19.09
CA LEU A 43 -17.49 5.91 17.71
C LEU A 43 -18.00 4.73 16.87
N GLY A 44 -17.86 3.50 17.37
CA GLY A 44 -18.31 2.27 16.69
C GLY A 44 -17.24 1.62 15.80
N ILE A 45 -15.97 1.99 15.99
CA ILE A 45 -14.86 1.42 15.22
C ILE A 45 -14.50 0.03 15.77
N ASP A 46 -14.34 -0.93 14.89
CA ASP A 46 -13.93 -2.29 15.21
C ASP A 46 -12.50 -2.60 14.80
N ILE A 47 -12.04 -1.97 13.71
CA ILE A 47 -10.75 -2.28 13.08
C ILE A 47 -9.95 -0.98 12.94
N LEU A 48 -8.72 -1.00 13.39
CA LEU A 48 -7.75 0.09 13.20
C LEU A 48 -6.79 -0.31 12.09
N TRP A 49 -6.82 0.41 10.96
CA TRP A 49 -5.76 0.35 9.97
C TRP A 49 -4.75 1.45 10.29
N ILE A 50 -3.54 1.06 10.61
CA ILE A 50 -2.48 1.98 11.00
C ILE A 50 -1.49 2.09 9.84
N SER A 51 -1.29 3.31 9.31
CA SER A 51 -0.27 3.61 8.31
C SER A 51 1.13 3.26 8.83
N PRO A 52 2.15 3.08 7.96
CA PRO A 52 3.41 2.48 8.38
C PRO A 52 4.06 3.14 9.58
N MET A 53 4.43 2.34 10.57
CA MET A 53 5.20 2.75 11.76
C MET A 53 6.53 2.00 11.88
N TYR A 54 6.91 1.24 10.85
CA TYR A 54 8.20 0.57 10.80
C TYR A 54 9.34 1.58 10.80
N HIS A 55 10.54 1.13 11.17
CA HIS A 55 11.73 1.97 11.07
C HIS A 55 11.95 2.42 9.61
N SER A 56 12.00 3.74 9.39
CA SER A 56 12.01 4.35 8.08
C SER A 56 12.77 5.68 8.07
N PRO A 57 13.53 6.00 7.02
CA PRO A 57 14.04 7.36 6.79
C PRO A 57 12.97 8.41 6.51
N MET A 58 11.71 8.02 6.34
CA MET A 58 10.55 8.91 6.11
C MET A 58 10.63 9.72 4.81
N VAL A 59 11.31 9.23 3.78
CA VAL A 59 11.33 9.86 2.46
C VAL A 59 9.93 9.87 1.85
N ASP A 60 9.19 8.77 2.06
CA ASP A 60 7.80 8.61 1.66
C ASP A 60 6.91 8.31 2.88
N ASN A 61 7.04 9.12 3.93
CA ASN A 61 6.20 9.09 5.14
C ASN A 61 6.02 7.70 5.77
N GLY A 62 7.06 6.85 5.72
CA GLY A 62 7.06 5.52 6.31
C GLY A 62 6.90 4.38 5.30
N TYR A 63 6.54 4.66 4.05
CA TYR A 63 6.47 3.66 2.98
C TYR A 63 7.84 3.25 2.43
N ASP A 64 8.92 3.88 2.84
CA ASP A 64 10.32 3.52 2.60
C ASP A 64 10.90 2.79 3.83
N ILE A 65 10.58 1.51 3.99
CA ILE A 65 10.90 0.71 5.19
C ILE A 65 12.37 0.28 5.18
N SER A 66 13.12 0.63 6.23
CA SER A 66 14.51 0.24 6.41
C SER A 66 14.70 -0.96 7.34
N ASP A 67 13.73 -1.24 8.23
CA ASP A 67 13.68 -2.44 9.07
C ASP A 67 12.22 -2.83 9.31
N TYR A 68 11.84 -4.01 8.80
CA TYR A 68 10.48 -4.54 8.93
C TYR A 68 10.16 -5.10 10.32
N TYR A 69 11.16 -5.31 11.18
CA TYR A 69 10.98 -5.92 12.49
C TYR A 69 11.04 -4.92 13.65
N ALA A 70 11.21 -3.64 13.34
CA ALA A 70 11.30 -2.56 14.32
C ALA A 70 10.24 -1.49 14.09
N ILE A 71 9.76 -0.90 15.18
CA ILE A 71 8.96 0.33 15.16
C ILE A 71 9.92 1.51 15.13
N ASP A 72 9.59 2.54 14.33
CA ASP A 72 10.38 3.77 14.29
C ASP A 72 10.32 4.48 15.66
N PRO A 73 11.47 4.90 16.21
CA PRO A 73 11.53 5.56 17.51
C PRO A 73 10.67 6.81 17.64
N MET A 74 10.34 7.48 16.54
CA MET A 74 9.43 8.65 16.56
C MET A 74 8.02 8.29 17.00
N PHE A 75 7.59 7.03 16.78
CA PHE A 75 6.24 6.57 17.17
C PHE A 75 6.22 5.81 18.49
N GLY A 76 7.36 5.31 18.96
CA GLY A 76 7.48 4.50 20.17
C GLY A 76 8.38 3.30 20.02
N THR A 77 8.12 2.27 20.80
CA THR A 77 8.92 1.03 20.85
C THR A 77 8.10 -0.19 20.44
N MET A 78 8.78 -1.35 20.29
CA MET A 78 8.09 -2.64 20.09
C MET A 78 7.23 -3.04 21.30
N GLU A 79 7.62 -2.64 22.52
CA GLU A 79 6.83 -2.82 23.75
C GLU A 79 5.53 -2.01 23.67
N ASP A 80 5.61 -0.78 23.18
CA ASP A 80 4.42 0.07 22.97
C ASP A 80 3.49 -0.51 21.92
N MET A 81 4.04 -1.04 20.83
CA MET A 81 3.25 -1.72 19.80
C MET A 81 2.53 -2.96 20.33
N LYS A 82 3.21 -3.80 21.11
CA LYS A 82 2.59 -4.94 21.79
C LYS A 82 1.49 -4.51 22.75
N ARG A 83 1.72 -3.45 23.51
CA ARG A 83 0.72 -2.85 24.39
C ARG A 83 -0.49 -2.33 23.61
N LEU A 84 -0.29 -1.69 22.47
CA LEU A 84 -1.38 -1.24 21.59
C LEU A 84 -2.23 -2.43 21.11
N ILE A 85 -1.60 -3.51 20.66
CA ILE A 85 -2.29 -4.74 20.23
C ILE A 85 -3.13 -5.30 21.39
N ASP A 86 -2.55 -5.41 22.58
CA ASP A 86 -3.24 -5.95 23.76
C ASP A 86 -4.39 -5.06 24.23
N GLU A 87 -4.21 -3.73 24.24
CA GLU A 87 -5.24 -2.78 24.64
C GLU A 87 -6.41 -2.72 23.64
N ALA A 88 -6.14 -2.82 22.34
CA ALA A 88 -7.16 -2.94 21.32
C ALA A 88 -7.96 -4.25 21.50
N LYS A 89 -7.27 -5.36 21.72
CA LYS A 89 -7.90 -6.67 21.94
C LYS A 89 -8.82 -6.69 23.17
N LYS A 90 -8.46 -6.03 24.27
CA LYS A 90 -9.31 -5.88 25.46
C LYS A 90 -10.65 -5.20 25.18
N ARG A 91 -10.70 -4.37 24.11
CA ARG A 91 -11.87 -3.62 23.66
C ARG A 91 -12.60 -4.28 22.49
N ASP A 92 -12.26 -5.53 22.17
CA ASP A 92 -12.75 -6.24 20.97
C ASP A 92 -12.54 -5.40 19.70
N MET A 93 -11.33 -4.85 19.58
CA MET A 93 -10.83 -4.12 18.41
C MET A 93 -9.65 -4.86 17.79
N TYR A 94 -9.48 -4.72 16.49
CA TYR A 94 -8.51 -5.46 15.69
C TYR A 94 -7.54 -4.49 15.02
N LEU A 95 -6.27 -4.85 14.93
CA LEU A 95 -5.26 -4.03 14.26
C LEU A 95 -4.87 -4.62 12.91
N LEU A 96 -4.83 -3.77 11.90
CA LEU A 96 -4.17 -3.99 10.62
C LEU A 96 -3.00 -3.01 10.52
N MET A 97 -1.84 -3.49 10.10
CA MET A 97 -0.73 -2.62 9.65
C MET A 97 -0.71 -2.53 8.13
N ASP A 98 0.03 -1.57 7.61
CA ASP A 98 0.39 -1.52 6.20
C ASP A 98 1.47 -2.55 5.89
N LEU A 99 1.30 -3.31 4.83
CA LEU A 99 2.28 -4.27 4.31
C LEU A 99 2.88 -3.71 3.02
N VAL A 100 4.07 -3.15 3.10
CA VAL A 100 4.78 -2.56 1.98
C VAL A 100 5.85 -3.53 1.49
N VAL A 101 5.58 -4.23 0.39
CA VAL A 101 6.42 -5.33 -0.09
C VAL A 101 6.75 -5.25 -1.59
N ASN A 102 6.29 -4.21 -2.28
CA ASN A 102 6.78 -3.95 -3.64
C ASN A 102 8.23 -3.47 -3.63
N HIS A 103 8.61 -2.68 -2.64
CA HIS A 103 9.91 -2.05 -2.47
C HIS A 103 10.28 -2.01 -0.98
N CYS A 104 11.51 -1.63 -0.70
CA CYS A 104 11.95 -1.25 0.65
C CYS A 104 12.76 0.06 0.57
N SER A 105 13.23 0.56 1.70
CA SER A 105 14.10 1.73 1.73
C SER A 105 15.46 1.42 1.09
N SER A 106 16.06 2.44 0.45
CA SER A 106 17.46 2.41 0.06
C SER A 106 18.41 2.24 1.27
N GLN A 107 17.94 2.50 2.49
CA GLN A 107 18.70 2.26 3.73
C GLN A 107 18.47 0.85 4.31
N HIS A 108 17.60 0.03 3.71
CA HIS A 108 17.42 -1.37 4.13
C HIS A 108 18.72 -2.16 3.94
N GLU A 109 19.04 -3.04 4.89
CA GLU A 109 20.27 -3.85 4.87
C GLU A 109 20.48 -4.60 3.55
N TRP A 110 19.41 -5.14 2.95
CA TRP A 110 19.50 -5.86 1.68
C TRP A 110 19.99 -4.96 0.56
N PHE A 111 19.45 -3.73 0.47
CA PHE A 111 19.86 -2.81 -0.59
C PHE A 111 21.25 -2.25 -0.36
N GLN A 112 21.65 -1.99 0.89
CA GLN A 112 23.01 -1.57 1.21
C GLN A 112 24.04 -2.63 0.82
N LYS A 113 23.75 -3.92 1.06
CA LYS A 113 24.57 -5.03 0.61
C LYS A 113 24.60 -5.15 -0.92
N THR A 114 23.46 -4.92 -1.58
CA THR A 114 23.39 -4.88 -3.05
C THR A 114 24.27 -3.76 -3.62
N MET A 115 24.25 -2.58 -3.03
CA MET A 115 25.07 -1.45 -3.51
C MET A 115 26.56 -1.69 -3.28
N ALA A 116 26.91 -2.44 -2.23
CA ALA A 116 28.30 -2.85 -1.98
C ALA A 116 28.81 -3.90 -2.99
N ASP A 117 27.96 -4.83 -3.41
CA ASP A 117 28.25 -5.86 -4.42
C ASP A 117 27.00 -6.21 -5.24
N PRO A 118 26.73 -5.46 -6.33
CA PRO A 118 25.56 -5.70 -7.19
C PRO A 118 25.58 -7.03 -7.96
N ASP A 119 26.72 -7.67 -8.07
CA ASP A 119 26.88 -8.98 -8.72
C ASP A 119 26.86 -10.15 -7.71
N GLY A 120 26.83 -9.84 -6.41
CA GLY A 120 26.78 -10.80 -5.33
C GLY A 120 25.37 -11.33 -5.05
N GLU A 121 25.24 -12.07 -3.95
CA GLU A 121 23.98 -12.70 -3.53
C GLU A 121 22.82 -11.70 -3.46
N TYR A 122 23.03 -10.57 -2.77
CA TYR A 122 21.99 -9.55 -2.57
C TYR A 122 21.66 -8.77 -3.83
N GLY A 123 22.53 -8.73 -4.85
CA GLY A 123 22.23 -8.14 -6.15
C GLY A 123 21.03 -8.78 -6.87
N THR A 124 20.69 -10.03 -6.49
CA THR A 124 19.51 -10.73 -7.02
C THR A 124 18.20 -10.37 -6.30
N TYR A 125 18.27 -9.65 -5.17
CA TYR A 125 17.10 -9.25 -4.38
C TYR A 125 16.35 -8.07 -5.00
N PHE A 126 17.01 -7.34 -5.88
CA PHE A 126 16.47 -6.18 -6.59
C PHE A 126 16.63 -6.38 -8.10
N TYR A 127 15.95 -5.55 -8.88
CA TYR A 127 16.11 -5.56 -10.33
C TYR A 127 17.30 -4.67 -10.71
N ILE A 128 18.48 -5.28 -10.88
CA ILE A 128 19.67 -4.61 -11.39
C ILE A 128 19.83 -4.97 -12.88
N LYS A 129 20.00 -3.95 -13.74
CA LYS A 129 20.10 -4.13 -15.19
C LYS A 129 21.23 -3.29 -15.79
N GLU A 130 21.84 -3.83 -16.86
CA GLU A 130 22.72 -3.08 -17.71
C GLU A 130 21.91 -2.10 -18.55
N GLY A 131 22.41 -0.87 -18.62
CA GLY A 131 21.83 0.15 -19.48
C GLY A 131 22.17 -0.05 -20.95
N LYS A 132 21.57 0.76 -21.80
CA LYS A 132 21.81 0.79 -23.23
C LYS A 132 22.67 2.02 -23.59
N ASN A 133 23.95 1.84 -23.90
CA ASN A 133 24.87 2.94 -24.21
C ASN A 133 24.94 4.02 -23.13
N GLY A 134 24.97 3.62 -21.86
CA GLY A 134 25.00 4.53 -20.71
C GLY A 134 23.66 5.19 -20.39
N GLN A 135 22.60 4.86 -21.12
CA GLN A 135 21.22 5.27 -20.84
C GLN A 135 20.48 4.20 -20.06
N PRO A 136 19.38 4.54 -19.38
CA PRO A 136 18.53 3.57 -18.66
C PRO A 136 18.11 2.38 -19.53
N PRO A 137 17.86 1.20 -18.92
CA PRO A 137 17.45 -0.01 -19.64
C PRO A 137 16.16 0.14 -20.44
N THR A 138 15.20 0.92 -19.93
CA THR A 138 13.90 1.20 -20.58
C THR A 138 13.47 2.65 -20.37
N ASN A 139 12.48 3.09 -21.14
CA ASN A 139 11.89 4.42 -21.04
C ASN A 139 10.69 4.47 -20.09
N TRP A 140 10.67 3.69 -19.03
CA TRP A 140 9.56 3.69 -18.10
C TRP A 140 9.62 4.86 -17.12
N ARG A 141 8.44 5.46 -16.84
CA ARG A 141 8.28 6.58 -15.90
C ARG A 141 7.81 6.08 -14.56
N SER A 142 8.47 6.53 -13.48
CA SER A 142 8.06 6.34 -12.11
C SER A 142 6.70 7.00 -11.81
N TYR A 143 5.96 6.45 -10.86
CA TYR A 143 4.73 7.07 -10.33
C TYR A 143 4.97 8.48 -9.80
N PHE A 144 6.15 8.76 -9.29
CA PHE A 144 6.55 10.07 -8.77
C PHE A 144 7.24 10.95 -9.82
N GLY A 145 7.26 10.50 -11.08
CA GLY A 145 7.88 11.22 -12.20
C GLY A 145 9.35 10.86 -12.42
N GLY A 146 9.85 11.19 -13.59
CA GLY A 146 11.21 10.82 -14.01
C GLY A 146 11.34 9.34 -14.38
N SER A 147 12.57 8.89 -14.64
CA SER A 147 12.86 7.48 -14.96
C SER A 147 12.66 6.58 -13.74
N VAL A 148 12.20 5.34 -13.97
CA VAL A 148 12.21 4.29 -12.94
C VAL A 148 13.60 3.71 -12.66
N TRP A 149 14.62 4.18 -13.36
CA TRP A 149 15.97 3.65 -13.28
C TRP A 149 16.92 4.68 -12.69
N GLU A 150 17.63 4.29 -11.64
CA GLU A 150 18.71 5.10 -11.05
C GLU A 150 20.03 4.34 -11.16
N LYS A 151 21.14 5.08 -11.38
CA LYS A 151 22.46 4.47 -11.50
C LYS A 151 22.92 3.83 -10.20
N VAL A 152 23.51 2.64 -10.33
CA VAL A 152 24.24 2.01 -9.22
C VAL A 152 25.53 2.77 -8.99
N PRO A 153 25.79 3.29 -7.79
CA PRO A 153 27.02 4.03 -7.49
C PRO A 153 28.29 3.24 -7.83
N GLY A 154 29.22 3.88 -8.49
CA GLY A 154 30.49 3.26 -8.90
C GLY A 154 30.43 2.44 -10.20
N TYR A 155 29.28 2.30 -10.82
CA TYR A 155 29.11 1.59 -12.09
C TYR A 155 28.63 2.51 -13.20
N GLU A 156 29.31 2.50 -14.35
CA GLU A 156 28.95 3.41 -15.48
C GLU A 156 27.62 3.04 -16.14
N ASN A 157 27.29 1.73 -16.20
CA ASN A 157 26.20 1.20 -17.01
C ASN A 157 25.25 0.26 -16.26
N LYS A 158 25.30 0.22 -14.91
CA LYS A 158 24.32 -0.54 -14.10
C LYS A 158 23.31 0.39 -13.48
N PHE A 159 22.05 -0.07 -13.47
CA PHE A 159 20.90 0.66 -12.96
C PHE A 159 20.06 -0.26 -12.09
N TYR A 160 19.46 0.29 -11.04
CA TYR A 160 18.41 -0.39 -10.25
C TYR A 160 17.04 0.20 -10.54
N LEU A 161 16.02 -0.66 -10.40
CA LEU A 161 14.62 -0.29 -10.63
C LEU A 161 13.99 0.30 -9.36
N HIS A 162 13.23 1.38 -9.52
CA HIS A 162 12.32 1.93 -8.51
C HIS A 162 11.02 2.41 -9.17
N SER A 163 9.90 1.82 -8.82
CA SER A 163 8.60 2.27 -9.36
C SER A 163 8.10 3.57 -8.75
N PHE A 164 8.57 3.91 -7.55
CA PHE A 164 8.25 5.12 -6.77
C PHE A 164 9.49 6.02 -6.64
N ALA A 165 9.82 6.53 -5.45
CA ALA A 165 11.02 7.32 -5.26
C ALA A 165 12.29 6.48 -5.49
N LYS A 166 13.40 7.14 -5.89
CA LYS A 166 14.70 6.46 -6.05
C LYS A 166 15.23 5.84 -4.76
N GLU A 167 14.76 6.34 -3.63
CA GLU A 167 15.03 5.78 -2.30
C GLU A 167 14.18 4.55 -1.97
N GLN A 168 13.30 4.11 -2.88
CA GLN A 168 12.41 2.95 -2.75
C GLN A 168 12.70 1.90 -3.84
N PRO A 169 13.87 1.21 -3.79
CA PRO A 169 14.22 0.19 -4.78
C PRO A 169 13.23 -0.98 -4.75
N ASP A 170 12.79 -1.42 -5.92
CA ASP A 170 11.80 -2.48 -6.10
C ASP A 170 12.40 -3.86 -5.80
N LEU A 171 11.73 -4.62 -4.94
CA LEU A 171 12.08 -5.99 -4.58
C LEU A 171 11.82 -6.96 -5.75
N ASN A 172 12.75 -7.87 -5.97
CA ASN A 172 12.65 -8.88 -7.03
C ASN A 172 11.81 -10.08 -6.57
N TRP A 173 10.51 -10.02 -6.81
CA TRP A 173 9.56 -11.09 -6.47
C TRP A 173 9.75 -12.38 -7.27
N GLU A 174 10.49 -12.37 -8.37
CA GLU A 174 10.90 -13.60 -9.07
C GLU A 174 11.90 -14.41 -8.24
N ASN A 175 12.66 -13.76 -7.37
CA ASN A 175 13.58 -14.41 -6.48
C ASN A 175 12.85 -15.09 -5.30
N LYS A 176 12.87 -16.41 -5.27
CA LYS A 176 12.22 -17.18 -4.20
C LYS A 176 12.75 -16.84 -2.81
N VAL A 177 14.05 -16.53 -2.67
CA VAL A 177 14.64 -16.18 -1.37
C VAL A 177 14.03 -14.88 -0.83
N VAL A 178 13.80 -13.90 -1.70
CA VAL A 178 13.14 -12.65 -1.33
C VAL A 178 11.71 -12.93 -0.83
N ARG A 179 10.94 -13.74 -1.57
CA ARG A 179 9.59 -14.12 -1.15
C ARG A 179 9.56 -14.82 0.20
N GLU A 180 10.48 -15.79 0.42
CA GLU A 180 10.57 -16.49 1.70
C GLU A 180 10.80 -15.52 2.87
N LYS A 181 11.72 -14.57 2.72
CA LYS A 181 11.99 -13.55 3.75
C LYS A 181 10.80 -12.63 4.01
N ILE A 182 10.05 -12.27 2.96
CA ILE A 182 8.82 -11.50 3.10
C ILE A 182 7.76 -12.31 3.85
N TYR A 183 7.59 -13.59 3.53
CA TYR A 183 6.61 -14.45 4.20
C TYR A 183 6.98 -14.70 5.67
N GLU A 184 8.26 -14.87 5.99
CA GLU A 184 8.75 -14.95 7.36
C GLU A 184 8.39 -13.68 8.16
N MET A 185 8.59 -12.50 7.58
CA MET A 185 8.26 -11.22 8.18
C MET A 185 6.75 -11.07 8.41
N ILE A 186 5.93 -11.41 7.40
CA ILE A 186 4.46 -11.34 7.54
C ILE A 186 3.99 -12.25 8.68
N CYS A 187 4.43 -13.51 8.70
CA CYS A 187 4.06 -14.46 9.74
C CYS A 187 4.53 -13.99 11.13
N TRP A 188 5.73 -13.41 11.21
CA TRP A 188 6.24 -12.87 12.47
C TRP A 188 5.33 -11.77 13.04
N TRP A 189 4.83 -10.86 12.19
CA TRP A 189 3.87 -9.84 12.63
C TRP A 189 2.51 -10.44 13.01
N MET A 190 2.04 -11.45 12.30
CA MET A 190 0.82 -12.16 12.65
C MET A 190 0.96 -12.83 14.03
N ASP A 191 2.13 -13.39 14.32
CA ASP A 191 2.45 -13.99 15.63
C ASP A 191 2.52 -12.95 16.77
N GLN A 192 2.76 -11.65 16.46
CA GLN A 192 2.63 -10.57 17.46
C GLN A 192 1.16 -10.26 17.79
N GLY A 193 0.19 -10.78 17.03
CA GLY A 193 -1.24 -10.63 17.31
C GLY A 193 -1.98 -9.64 16.42
N LEU A 194 -1.41 -9.26 15.27
CA LEU A 194 -2.14 -8.51 14.24
C LEU A 194 -3.31 -9.34 13.71
N ALA A 195 -4.37 -8.66 13.28
CA ALA A 195 -5.53 -9.27 12.65
C ALA A 195 -5.41 -9.36 11.11
N GLY A 196 -4.37 -8.76 10.55
CA GLY A 196 -4.11 -8.75 9.12
C GLY A 196 -3.39 -7.51 8.65
N PHE A 197 -3.53 -7.21 7.34
CA PHE A 197 -2.83 -6.12 6.69
C PHE A 197 -3.68 -5.40 5.63
N ARG A 198 -3.47 -4.10 5.50
CA ARG A 198 -3.66 -3.40 4.22
C ARG A 198 -2.39 -3.59 3.41
N ILE A 199 -2.49 -3.99 2.16
CA ILE A 199 -1.34 -4.39 1.36
C ILE A 199 -1.12 -3.34 0.26
N ASP A 200 -0.04 -2.61 0.43
CA ASP A 200 0.36 -1.46 -0.37
C ASP A 200 0.81 -1.85 -1.77
N ALA A 201 0.40 -1.07 -2.76
CA ALA A 201 0.87 -1.13 -4.15
C ALA A 201 1.03 -2.56 -4.70
N ILE A 202 0.19 -3.49 -4.26
CA ILE A 202 0.38 -4.94 -4.44
C ILE A 202 0.38 -5.39 -5.89
N MET A 203 -0.25 -4.62 -6.77
CA MET A 203 -0.24 -4.91 -8.20
C MET A 203 1.14 -4.75 -8.85
N ASN A 204 2.04 -4.03 -8.20
CA ASN A 204 3.37 -3.71 -8.73
C ASN A 204 4.42 -4.79 -8.45
N ILE A 205 4.15 -5.79 -7.61
CA ILE A 205 5.16 -6.81 -7.24
C ILE A 205 5.64 -7.63 -8.42
N LYS A 206 4.82 -7.79 -9.47
CA LYS A 206 5.22 -8.47 -10.71
C LYS A 206 5.49 -7.46 -11.81
N LYS A 207 6.66 -7.60 -12.46
CA LYS A 207 7.10 -6.73 -13.56
C LYS A 207 6.99 -7.48 -14.90
N ASP A 208 6.87 -6.72 -15.98
CA ASP A 208 7.10 -7.26 -17.31
C ASP A 208 8.61 -7.44 -17.54
N LEU A 209 9.04 -8.69 -17.55
CA LEU A 209 10.45 -9.05 -17.65
C LEU A 209 11.01 -8.96 -19.06
N THR A 210 10.23 -8.53 -20.05
CA THR A 210 10.74 -8.29 -21.40
C THR A 210 11.70 -7.11 -21.47
N TRP A 211 11.59 -6.18 -20.49
CA TRP A 211 12.42 -4.98 -20.41
C TRP A 211 12.45 -4.19 -21.71
N SER A 212 11.28 -4.04 -22.32
CA SER A 212 11.09 -3.35 -23.58
C SER A 212 10.71 -1.90 -23.37
N ASP A 213 11.17 -1.03 -24.25
CA ASP A 213 10.68 0.34 -24.33
C ASP A 213 9.20 0.32 -24.74
N LEU A 214 8.45 1.28 -24.23
CA LEU A 214 7.04 1.49 -24.54
C LEU A 214 6.85 2.73 -25.40
N GLU A 215 5.70 2.84 -26.05
CA GLU A 215 5.29 4.09 -26.70
C GLU A 215 5.15 5.17 -25.64
N PRO A 216 5.90 6.28 -25.74
CA PRO A 216 5.83 7.40 -24.80
C PRO A 216 4.40 7.95 -24.67
N ASP A 217 4.00 8.32 -23.46
CA ASP A 217 2.67 8.88 -23.17
C ASP A 217 2.73 10.30 -22.58
N GLY A 218 3.92 10.90 -22.53
CA GLY A 218 4.16 12.24 -22.06
C GLY A 218 5.24 12.98 -22.85
N PRO A 219 5.39 14.29 -22.61
CA PRO A 219 6.37 15.14 -23.30
C PRO A 219 7.82 14.83 -22.92
N ASP A 220 8.04 14.08 -21.85
CA ASP A 220 9.34 13.67 -21.33
C ASP A 220 9.94 12.46 -22.08
N GLY A 221 9.21 11.89 -23.06
CA GLY A 221 9.64 10.71 -23.82
C GLY A 221 9.56 9.40 -23.04
N LEU A 222 8.96 9.42 -21.85
CA LEU A 222 8.77 8.24 -21.00
C LEU A 222 7.34 7.69 -21.12
N ALA A 223 7.14 6.47 -20.62
CA ALA A 223 5.85 5.79 -20.57
C ALA A 223 5.55 5.32 -19.14
N ASP A 224 4.30 5.45 -18.71
CA ASP A 224 3.83 5.12 -17.38
C ASP A 224 4.16 3.65 -17.01
N VAL A 225 4.83 3.46 -15.89
CA VAL A 225 5.24 2.16 -15.35
C VAL A 225 4.05 1.23 -15.07
N TYR A 226 2.87 1.77 -14.81
CA TYR A 226 1.65 0.96 -14.61
C TYR A 226 1.37 0.02 -15.79
N LYS A 227 1.77 0.40 -17.01
CA LYS A 227 1.61 -0.45 -18.20
C LYS A 227 2.38 -1.76 -18.13
N VAL A 228 3.42 -1.83 -17.32
CA VAL A 228 4.34 -2.97 -17.17
C VAL A 228 4.37 -3.57 -15.76
N THR A 229 3.53 -3.07 -14.87
CA THR A 229 3.37 -3.59 -13.50
C THR A 229 1.91 -3.93 -13.18
N GLY A 230 0.98 -3.03 -13.42
CA GLY A 230 -0.40 -3.13 -12.94
C GLY A 230 -1.24 -4.27 -13.51
N LYS A 231 -0.81 -4.96 -14.56
CA LYS A 231 -1.60 -6.00 -15.29
C LYS A 231 -0.75 -7.17 -15.76
N VAL A 232 0.35 -7.46 -15.09
CA VAL A 232 1.28 -8.50 -15.55
C VAL A 232 0.72 -9.89 -15.29
N LYS A 233 0.64 -10.71 -16.35
CA LYS A 233 0.18 -12.09 -16.24
C LYS A 233 1.05 -12.90 -15.27
N GLY A 234 0.41 -13.69 -14.41
CA GLY A 234 1.08 -14.56 -13.44
C GLY A 234 1.29 -13.91 -12.07
N ILE A 235 0.84 -12.67 -11.84
CA ILE A 235 0.86 -12.07 -10.49
C ILE A 235 0.05 -12.91 -9.49
N GLY A 236 -1.02 -13.55 -9.95
CA GLY A 236 -1.87 -14.41 -9.11
C GLY A 236 -1.11 -15.55 -8.42
N ASP A 237 -0.02 -16.06 -9.03
CA ASP A 237 0.79 -17.10 -8.41
C ASP A 237 1.45 -16.61 -7.13
N PHE A 238 2.01 -15.38 -7.14
CA PHE A 238 2.60 -14.75 -5.97
C PHE A 238 1.57 -14.42 -4.88
N LEU A 239 0.42 -13.91 -5.32
CA LEU A 239 -0.67 -13.53 -4.40
C LEU A 239 -1.28 -14.76 -3.70
N LEU A 240 -1.47 -15.86 -4.44
CA LEU A 240 -1.95 -17.12 -3.85
C LEU A 240 -0.91 -17.77 -2.94
N GLU A 241 0.37 -17.76 -3.33
CA GLU A 241 1.44 -18.27 -2.47
C GLU A 241 1.47 -17.51 -1.13
N MET A 242 1.43 -16.18 -1.17
CA MET A 242 1.38 -15.32 0.03
C MET A 242 0.13 -15.60 0.86
N LYS A 243 -1.05 -15.67 0.24
CA LYS A 243 -2.33 -15.97 0.91
C LYS A 243 -2.25 -17.28 1.68
N HIS A 244 -1.89 -18.36 1.00
CA HIS A 244 -1.89 -19.70 1.61
C HIS A 244 -0.86 -19.85 2.72
N ARG A 245 0.28 -19.17 2.59
CA ARG A 245 1.38 -19.28 3.56
C ARG A 245 1.24 -18.34 4.75
N CYS A 246 0.72 -17.13 4.54
CA CYS A 246 0.79 -16.06 5.52
C CYS A 246 -0.55 -15.63 6.08
N PHE A 247 -1.65 -15.76 5.33
CA PHE A 247 -2.92 -15.18 5.75
C PHE A 247 -3.97 -16.23 6.15
N GLU A 248 -4.12 -17.29 5.37
CA GLU A 248 -5.08 -18.36 5.68
C GLU A 248 -4.82 -19.03 7.03
N PRO A 249 -3.55 -19.34 7.44
CA PRO A 249 -3.30 -19.97 8.73
C PRO A 249 -3.77 -19.15 9.93
N TYR A 250 -3.88 -17.83 9.78
CA TYR A 250 -4.28 -16.89 10.84
C TYR A 250 -5.73 -16.40 10.70
N ASP A 251 -6.49 -16.85 9.69
CA ASP A 251 -7.79 -16.26 9.30
C ASP A 251 -7.71 -14.73 9.21
N ALA A 252 -6.62 -14.22 8.61
CA ALA A 252 -6.27 -12.80 8.56
C ALA A 252 -7.24 -12.03 7.66
N LEU A 253 -7.52 -10.78 8.02
CA LEU A 253 -8.14 -9.81 7.12
C LEU A 253 -7.06 -9.18 6.24
N THR A 254 -7.24 -9.26 4.94
CA THR A 254 -6.36 -8.58 3.97
C THR A 254 -7.14 -7.61 3.11
N VAL A 255 -6.66 -6.37 3.03
CA VAL A 255 -7.22 -5.32 2.18
C VAL A 255 -6.18 -4.96 1.12
N GLY A 256 -6.36 -5.44 -0.10
CA GLY A 256 -5.41 -5.18 -1.19
C GLY A 256 -5.62 -3.79 -1.80
N GLU A 257 -4.53 -3.05 -1.99
CA GLU A 257 -4.56 -1.86 -2.84
C GLU A 257 -4.41 -2.29 -4.31
N ALA A 258 -5.53 -2.69 -4.91
CA ALA A 258 -5.59 -3.13 -6.29
C ALA A 258 -6.52 -2.21 -7.08
N MET A 259 -5.91 -1.30 -7.86
CA MET A 259 -6.66 -0.32 -8.65
C MET A 259 -7.10 -0.92 -10.00
N PHE A 260 -8.24 -0.44 -10.51
CA PHE A 260 -8.74 -0.74 -11.86
C PHE A 260 -8.93 -2.25 -12.14
N VAL A 261 -9.36 -2.99 -11.12
CA VAL A 261 -9.72 -4.40 -11.26
C VAL A 261 -11.04 -4.48 -12.03
N LYS A 262 -11.02 -5.09 -13.21
CA LYS A 262 -12.22 -5.21 -14.03
C LYS A 262 -13.22 -6.21 -13.45
N GLU A 263 -14.52 -6.00 -13.72
CA GLU A 263 -15.61 -6.87 -13.26
C GLU A 263 -15.34 -8.37 -13.59
N GLU A 264 -14.82 -8.66 -14.77
CA GLU A 264 -14.61 -10.04 -15.24
C GLU A 264 -13.55 -10.81 -14.42
N ILE A 265 -12.60 -10.09 -13.83
CA ILE A 265 -11.52 -10.68 -13.02
C ILE A 265 -11.68 -10.42 -11.52
N LEU A 266 -12.66 -9.63 -11.12
CA LEU A 266 -12.92 -9.29 -9.70
C LEU A 266 -13.05 -10.54 -8.80
N PRO A 267 -13.69 -11.66 -9.23
CA PRO A 267 -13.74 -12.89 -8.42
C PRO A 267 -12.38 -13.54 -8.14
N GLN A 268 -11.32 -13.15 -8.88
CA GLN A 268 -9.96 -13.60 -8.59
C GLN A 268 -9.34 -12.80 -7.45
N PHE A 269 -9.83 -11.58 -7.19
CA PHE A 269 -9.28 -10.67 -6.20
C PHE A 269 -9.97 -10.79 -4.84
N ILE A 270 -11.29 -10.95 -4.84
CA ILE A 270 -12.13 -10.96 -3.63
C ILE A 270 -13.00 -12.20 -3.56
N GLY A 271 -13.60 -12.46 -2.39
CA GLY A 271 -14.45 -13.62 -2.15
C GLY A 271 -13.70 -14.81 -1.57
N ASP A 272 -14.38 -15.95 -1.45
CA ASP A 272 -13.85 -17.14 -0.76
C ASP A 272 -12.56 -17.68 -1.39
N GLN A 273 -12.39 -17.52 -2.70
CA GLN A 273 -11.22 -17.97 -3.45
C GLN A 273 -10.32 -16.81 -3.94
N GLY A 274 -10.70 -15.58 -3.65
CA GLY A 274 -9.95 -14.40 -4.06
C GLY A 274 -8.56 -14.30 -3.40
N TYR A 275 -7.68 -13.54 -4.00
CA TYR A 275 -6.33 -13.30 -3.47
C TYR A 275 -6.36 -12.62 -2.09
N PHE A 276 -7.33 -11.73 -1.90
CA PHE A 276 -7.52 -10.94 -0.68
C PHE A 276 -8.89 -11.18 -0.05
N SER A 277 -9.05 -10.82 1.21
CA SER A 277 -10.35 -10.77 1.86
C SER A 277 -11.24 -9.73 1.20
N THR A 278 -10.65 -8.59 0.87
CA THR A 278 -11.29 -7.46 0.17
C THR A 278 -10.24 -6.60 -0.52
N ILE A 279 -10.67 -5.72 -1.41
CA ILE A 279 -9.87 -4.62 -2.00
C ILE A 279 -10.61 -3.31 -1.76
N PHE A 280 -9.93 -2.18 -1.94
CA PHE A 280 -10.61 -0.88 -1.88
C PHE A 280 -11.46 -0.63 -3.12
N ALA A 281 -12.66 -0.11 -2.90
CA ALA A 281 -13.54 0.38 -3.96
C ALA A 281 -13.10 1.79 -4.39
N PHE A 282 -12.09 1.86 -5.26
CA PHE A 282 -11.54 3.12 -5.75
C PHE A 282 -12.38 3.76 -6.87
N GLU A 283 -13.18 2.98 -7.59
CA GLU A 283 -13.95 3.44 -8.74
C GLU A 283 -14.81 4.67 -8.41
N PRO A 284 -15.58 4.70 -7.31
CA PRO A 284 -16.34 5.90 -6.96
C PRO A 284 -15.47 7.13 -6.68
N CYS A 285 -14.27 6.93 -6.12
CA CYS A 285 -13.34 8.01 -5.81
C CYS A 285 -12.61 8.54 -7.06
N HIS A 286 -12.57 7.74 -8.14
CA HIS A 286 -11.90 8.11 -9.38
C HIS A 286 -12.83 8.56 -10.50
N ALA A 287 -14.14 8.37 -10.35
CA ALA A 287 -15.14 8.68 -11.36
C ALA A 287 -15.14 10.16 -11.83
N TYR A 288 -14.51 11.06 -11.05
CA TYR A 288 -14.54 12.51 -11.24
C TYR A 288 -13.23 13.11 -11.72
N ARG A 289 -12.24 12.28 -12.02
CA ARG A 289 -10.96 12.78 -12.55
C ARG A 289 -11.11 13.17 -14.00
N LYS A 290 -10.99 14.46 -14.32
CA LYS A 290 -11.06 14.96 -15.70
C LYS A 290 -9.71 15.08 -16.38
N GLY A 291 -8.62 15.12 -15.63
CA GLY A 291 -7.27 15.31 -16.13
C GLY A 291 -6.41 14.04 -16.17
N LYS A 292 -5.22 14.18 -16.74
CA LYS A 292 -4.19 13.12 -16.70
C LYS A 292 -3.46 13.07 -15.35
N ASN A 293 -3.57 14.12 -14.54
CA ASN A 293 -2.93 14.20 -13.24
C ASN A 293 -3.85 13.68 -12.14
N TYR A 294 -3.26 13.01 -11.18
CA TYR A 294 -3.95 12.40 -10.04
C TYR A 294 -4.77 13.40 -9.22
N MET A 295 -4.38 14.68 -9.21
CA MET A 295 -5.00 15.77 -8.44
C MET A 295 -5.87 16.72 -9.30
N ASP A 296 -6.16 16.37 -10.56
CA ASP A 296 -7.05 17.19 -11.41
C ASP A 296 -8.52 16.87 -11.11
N TYR A 297 -9.12 17.65 -10.22
CA TYR A 297 -10.53 17.58 -9.88
C TYR A 297 -11.27 18.88 -10.27
N ASP A 298 -12.50 18.78 -10.77
CA ASP A 298 -13.43 19.90 -10.76
C ASP A 298 -14.08 20.02 -9.38
N TRP A 299 -14.10 21.20 -8.82
CA TRP A 299 -14.66 21.50 -7.49
C TRP A 299 -15.97 22.29 -7.58
N PRO A 300 -16.98 22.01 -6.72
CA PRO A 300 -17.17 20.78 -5.94
C PRO A 300 -17.58 19.63 -6.85
N GLN A 301 -17.27 18.40 -6.42
CA GLN A 301 -17.71 17.20 -7.14
C GLN A 301 -19.21 16.95 -6.92
N PRO A 302 -19.97 16.49 -7.94
CA PRO A 302 -21.36 16.13 -7.75
C PRO A 302 -21.50 14.91 -6.83
N PHE A 303 -21.99 15.10 -5.62
CA PHE A 303 -22.19 14.00 -4.66
C PHE A 303 -23.15 12.93 -5.19
N ASP A 304 -24.15 13.32 -5.96
CA ASP A 304 -25.10 12.38 -6.57
C ASP A 304 -24.45 11.44 -7.58
N ASP A 305 -23.41 11.88 -8.28
CA ASP A 305 -22.67 11.03 -9.21
C ASP A 305 -21.79 10.02 -8.45
N TRP A 306 -21.10 10.46 -7.39
CA TRP A 306 -20.38 9.55 -6.48
C TRP A 306 -21.31 8.48 -5.91
N LYS A 307 -22.46 8.87 -5.41
CA LYS A 307 -23.49 7.97 -4.88
C LYS A 307 -23.99 6.98 -5.93
N LYS A 308 -24.24 7.45 -7.15
CA LYS A 308 -24.68 6.62 -8.27
C LYS A 308 -23.62 5.57 -8.64
N GLU A 309 -22.36 5.98 -8.70
CA GLU A 309 -21.24 5.09 -8.99
C GLU A 309 -21.05 4.07 -7.86
N THR A 310 -21.13 4.49 -6.61
CA THR A 310 -21.09 3.59 -5.45
C THR A 310 -22.17 2.51 -5.52
N PHE A 311 -23.41 2.89 -5.84
CA PHE A 311 -24.51 1.92 -5.99
C PHE A 311 -24.33 1.01 -7.21
N HIS A 312 -23.75 1.51 -8.30
CA HIS A 312 -23.42 0.70 -9.45
C HIS A 312 -22.35 -0.33 -9.10
N ASN A 313 -21.28 0.10 -8.45
CA ASN A 313 -20.18 -0.75 -8.02
C ASN A 313 -20.66 -1.86 -7.06
N GLN A 314 -21.49 -1.51 -6.07
CA GLN A 314 -22.05 -2.49 -5.14
C GLN A 314 -22.83 -3.63 -5.83
N LYS A 315 -23.54 -3.37 -6.92
CA LYS A 315 -24.26 -4.42 -7.69
C LYS A 315 -23.30 -5.38 -8.41
N ILE A 316 -22.12 -4.91 -8.76
CA ILE A 316 -21.06 -5.72 -9.36
C ILE A 316 -20.42 -6.60 -8.28
N ILE A 317 -20.04 -5.98 -7.18
CA ILE A 317 -19.29 -6.58 -6.08
C ILE A 317 -20.10 -7.70 -5.40
N GLU A 318 -21.41 -7.52 -5.16
CA GLU A 318 -22.25 -8.48 -4.44
C GLU A 318 -22.22 -9.90 -5.02
N LYS A 319 -21.88 -10.01 -6.30
CA LYS A 319 -21.76 -11.29 -7.00
C LYS A 319 -20.42 -11.99 -6.73
N ALA A 320 -19.39 -11.23 -6.39
CA ALA A 320 -18.02 -11.72 -6.21
C ALA A 320 -17.61 -11.82 -4.74
N GLY A 321 -18.00 -10.83 -3.92
CA GLY A 321 -17.53 -10.78 -2.54
C GLY A 321 -17.90 -9.48 -1.83
N PHE A 322 -16.91 -8.90 -1.17
CA PHE A 322 -16.97 -7.60 -0.51
C PHE A 322 -15.82 -6.73 -0.98
N GLU A 323 -16.07 -5.44 -1.15
CA GLU A 323 -15.05 -4.41 -1.26
C GLU A 323 -15.12 -3.45 -0.08
N ALA A 324 -13.97 -2.93 0.31
CA ALA A 324 -13.88 -1.89 1.32
C ALA A 324 -14.29 -0.55 0.70
N ASN A 325 -15.50 -0.09 1.00
CA ASN A 325 -15.94 1.24 0.59
C ASN A 325 -15.10 2.31 1.29
N ILE A 326 -14.60 3.27 0.52
CA ILE A 326 -13.88 4.42 1.04
C ILE A 326 -14.45 5.71 0.44
N ILE A 327 -14.35 6.81 1.20
CA ILE A 327 -14.59 8.17 0.71
C ILE A 327 -13.24 8.87 0.55
N GLU A 328 -12.35 8.65 1.51
CA GLU A 328 -11.05 9.27 1.60
C GLU A 328 -10.04 8.35 2.29
N ASN A 329 -8.77 8.59 2.05
CA ASN A 329 -7.63 8.02 2.77
C ASN A 329 -6.47 9.03 2.75
N HIS A 330 -5.26 8.62 3.14
CA HIS A 330 -4.08 9.49 3.14
C HIS A 330 -3.63 9.92 1.73
N ASP A 331 -4.06 9.24 0.65
CA ASP A 331 -3.75 9.54 -0.75
C ASP A 331 -4.89 10.29 -1.47
N GLN A 332 -6.01 10.53 -0.80
CA GLN A 332 -7.18 11.17 -1.37
C GLN A 332 -7.47 12.50 -0.65
N PRO A 333 -8.00 13.51 -1.35
CA PRO A 333 -8.56 14.68 -0.68
C PRO A 333 -9.65 14.29 0.32
N ARG A 334 -9.83 15.10 1.36
CA ARG A 334 -10.92 14.90 2.32
C ARG A 334 -12.27 14.93 1.62
N GLY A 335 -13.19 14.03 2.00
CA GLY A 335 -14.51 13.93 1.42
C GLY A 335 -15.29 15.25 1.54
N ALA A 336 -15.20 15.93 2.69
CA ALA A 336 -15.79 17.27 2.85
C ALA A 336 -15.24 18.25 1.81
N SER A 337 -13.93 18.25 1.59
CA SER A 337 -13.31 19.10 0.57
C SER A 337 -13.72 18.71 -0.85
N LEU A 338 -14.03 17.45 -1.13
CA LEU A 338 -14.44 17.00 -2.48
C LEU A 338 -15.87 17.41 -2.84
N PHE A 339 -16.80 17.31 -1.88
CA PHE A 339 -18.23 17.34 -2.17
C PHE A 339 -18.95 18.58 -1.65
N ILE A 340 -18.34 19.35 -0.73
CA ILE A 340 -19.00 20.49 -0.08
C ILE A 340 -18.34 21.78 -0.56
N PRO A 341 -19.11 22.77 -1.08
CA PRO A 341 -18.58 24.09 -1.38
C PRO A 341 -17.96 24.75 -0.14
N GLU A 342 -16.88 25.51 -0.31
CA GLU A 342 -16.16 26.13 0.79
C GLU A 342 -17.05 27.02 1.67
N GLU A 343 -17.99 27.74 1.06
CA GLU A 343 -18.97 28.58 1.75
C GLU A 343 -19.90 27.80 2.68
N ASP A 344 -20.05 26.49 2.47
CA ASP A 344 -20.93 25.61 3.24
C ASP A 344 -20.17 24.78 4.28
N TYR A 345 -18.84 24.96 4.40
CA TYR A 345 -18.07 24.28 5.44
C TYR A 345 -18.55 24.68 6.84
N GLY A 346 -18.59 23.71 7.73
CA GLY A 346 -19.10 23.91 9.10
C GLY A 346 -20.57 23.59 9.27
N PHE A 347 -21.40 23.68 8.22
CA PHE A 347 -22.80 23.28 8.30
C PHE A 347 -23.04 21.86 7.77
N TYR A 348 -22.38 21.50 6.68
CA TYR A 348 -22.56 20.19 6.02
C TYR A 348 -21.34 19.26 6.19
N SER A 349 -20.24 19.71 6.76
CA SER A 349 -19.01 18.94 6.93
C SER A 349 -18.96 18.10 8.21
N LEU A 350 -19.99 18.19 9.03
CA LEU A 350 -20.19 17.37 10.22
C LEU A 350 -21.06 16.16 9.85
#